data_f3265592fe6bae489eca7be2c767cacb
#
_entry.id   f3265592fe6bae489eca7be2c767cacb
#
_cell.length_a   1.000
_cell.length_b   1.000
_cell.length_c   1.000
_cell.angle_alpha   90.00
_cell.angle_beta   90.00
_cell.angle_gamma   90.00
#
_symmetry.space_group_name_H-M   'P 1'
#
loop_
_entity.id
_entity.type
_entity.pdbx_description
1 polymer ?
#
loop_
_entity_poly.entity_id
_entity_poly.type
_entity_poly.pdbx_seq_one_letter_code
_entity_poly.pdbx_strand_id
1 'polypeptide(L)'
;MAPLLLLITILTTSTVIVGGFFGDASFWGYYPPRIWSKLFCAISLVKVEVKGRENIKDNESYIFVANHQGAYDIFLIYGYLNHNFKWVLKHTLRKVPMVGKACEAAKHIFVDRTNPKGIKRTIEEAKKTLQGGMSVVVFPEGTRSSDGHIKKFKRGAFQLAVDLNMPVVPMTINGSYNILPKSSFFVHPGKLTLQIHEPIMPPAEGFDMDTIVEESYQKVVSALEN
;
A
#
# COMPACT_ATOMS: atom_id res chain seq x y z
N MET A 1 -22.37 11.70 -7.02
CA MET A 1 -21.01 11.35 -6.66
C MET A 1 -20.60 9.94 -7.15
N ALA A 2 -21.32 8.88 -6.79
CA ALA A 2 -20.95 7.49 -7.19
C ALA A 2 -20.75 7.26 -8.70
N PRO A 3 -21.62 7.72 -9.63
CA PRO A 3 -21.40 7.52 -11.06
C PRO A 3 -20.12 8.18 -11.58
N LEU A 4 -19.78 9.36 -11.09
CA LEU A 4 -18.54 10.06 -11.46
C LEU A 4 -17.30 9.30 -10.98
N LEU A 5 -17.29 8.83 -9.74
CA LEU A 5 -16.20 8.05 -9.19
C LEU A 5 -16.01 6.72 -9.95
N LEU A 6 -17.12 6.08 -10.33
CA LEU A 6 -17.07 4.87 -11.17
C LEU A 6 -16.46 5.17 -12.55
N LEU A 7 -16.89 6.22 -13.22
CA LEU A 7 -16.35 6.64 -14.52
C LEU A 7 -14.84 6.90 -14.43
N ILE A 8 -14.40 7.66 -13.44
CA ILE A 8 -12.97 7.95 -13.23
C ILE A 8 -12.19 6.66 -12.97
N THR A 9 -12.76 5.70 -12.23
CA THR A 9 -12.13 4.39 -12.00
C THR A 9 -12.01 3.58 -13.30
N ILE A 10 -13.05 3.55 -14.13
CA ILE A 10 -13.03 2.87 -15.44
C ILE A 10 -11.96 3.50 -16.34
N LEU A 11 -11.92 4.81 -16.45
CA LEU A 11 -10.91 5.53 -17.24
C LEU A 11 -9.49 5.23 -16.75
N THR A 12 -9.26 5.30 -15.43
CA THR A 12 -7.95 5.03 -14.85
C THR A 12 -7.51 3.59 -15.07
N THR A 13 -8.38 2.61 -14.81
CA THR A 13 -8.03 1.19 -15.03
C THR A 13 -7.76 0.89 -16.49
N SER A 14 -8.53 1.47 -17.43
CA SER A 14 -8.29 1.35 -18.88
C SER A 14 -6.94 1.95 -19.27
N THR A 15 -6.62 3.12 -18.75
CA THR A 15 -5.33 3.80 -18.99
C THR A 15 -4.15 2.96 -18.49
N VAL A 16 -4.27 2.38 -17.28
CA VAL A 16 -3.23 1.50 -16.72
C VAL A 16 -3.05 0.23 -17.56
N ILE A 17 -4.16 -0.40 -18.00
CA ILE A 17 -4.11 -1.62 -18.81
C ILE A 17 -3.42 -1.33 -20.16
N VAL A 18 -3.88 -0.32 -20.88
CA VAL A 18 -3.34 0.04 -22.21
C VAL A 18 -1.90 0.51 -22.07
N GLY A 19 -1.62 1.43 -21.13
CA GLY A 19 -0.27 1.95 -20.92
C GLY A 19 0.72 0.90 -20.44
N GLY A 20 0.28 -0.03 -19.59
CA GLY A 20 1.12 -1.15 -19.12
C GLY A 20 1.41 -2.19 -20.21
N PHE A 21 0.58 -2.27 -21.27
CA PHE A 21 0.82 -3.15 -22.42
C PHE A 21 1.82 -2.54 -23.41
N PHE A 22 1.73 -1.24 -23.68
CA PHE A 22 2.53 -0.57 -24.72
C PHE A 22 3.72 0.23 -24.15
N GLY A 23 3.86 0.38 -22.86
CA GLY A 23 4.83 1.25 -22.21
C GLY A 23 5.44 0.72 -20.93
N ASP A 24 6.04 1.63 -20.18
CA ASP A 24 6.66 1.31 -18.89
C ASP A 24 5.60 1.10 -17.79
N ALA A 25 5.51 -0.12 -17.28
CA ALA A 25 4.60 -0.48 -16.18
C ALA A 25 4.89 0.26 -14.86
N SER A 26 6.10 0.82 -14.69
CA SER A 26 6.44 1.65 -13.52
C SER A 26 5.77 3.02 -13.62
N PHE A 27 5.74 3.60 -14.81
CA PHE A 27 5.06 4.87 -15.07
C PHE A 27 3.53 4.70 -15.04
N TRP A 28 2.99 3.81 -15.89
CA TRP A 28 1.55 3.65 -16.06
C TRP A 28 0.85 3.01 -14.86
N GLY A 29 1.58 2.19 -14.09
CA GLY A 29 1.07 1.61 -12.85
C GLY A 29 1.13 2.55 -11.65
N TYR A 30 1.76 3.72 -11.77
CA TYR A 30 1.92 4.67 -10.67
C TYR A 30 1.20 6.01 -10.90
N TYR A 31 1.47 6.71 -12.01
CA TYR A 31 0.95 8.06 -12.21
C TYR A 31 -0.57 8.13 -12.42
N PRO A 32 -1.23 7.32 -13.26
CA PRO A 32 -2.68 7.36 -13.38
C PRO A 32 -3.42 7.02 -12.08
N PRO A 33 -3.05 5.95 -11.33
CA PRO A 33 -3.65 5.68 -10.02
C PRO A 33 -3.40 6.80 -9.00
N ARG A 34 -2.27 7.50 -9.08
CA ARG A 34 -1.98 8.64 -8.21
C ARG A 34 -2.94 9.80 -8.46
N ILE A 35 -3.18 10.15 -9.73
CA ILE A 35 -4.16 11.18 -10.11
C ILE A 35 -5.57 10.77 -9.68
N TRP A 36 -5.95 9.52 -9.97
CA TRP A 36 -7.21 8.94 -9.56
C TRP A 36 -7.45 9.04 -8.05
N SER A 37 -6.45 8.71 -7.25
CA SER A 37 -6.52 8.77 -5.79
C SER A 37 -6.72 10.20 -5.29
N LYS A 38 -6.00 11.17 -5.85
CA LYS A 38 -6.18 12.60 -5.51
C LYS A 38 -7.56 13.11 -5.88
N LEU A 39 -8.09 12.73 -7.05
CA LEU A 39 -9.45 13.07 -7.47
C LEU A 39 -10.50 12.47 -6.52
N PHE A 40 -10.32 11.21 -6.09
CA PHE A 40 -11.21 10.60 -5.10
C PHE A 40 -11.25 11.39 -3.80
N CYS A 41 -10.09 11.73 -3.24
CA CYS A 41 -10.02 12.55 -2.03
C CYS A 41 -10.68 13.93 -2.23
N ALA A 42 -10.40 14.61 -3.33
CA ALA A 42 -10.94 15.93 -3.62
C ALA A 42 -12.48 15.91 -3.79
N ILE A 43 -13.02 14.99 -4.58
CA ILE A 43 -14.46 14.84 -4.83
C ILE A 43 -15.20 14.48 -3.55
N SER A 44 -14.57 13.70 -2.67
CA SER A 44 -15.11 13.27 -1.39
C SER A 44 -14.92 14.30 -0.26
N LEU A 45 -14.34 15.47 -0.56
CA LEU A 45 -14.03 16.53 0.42
C LEU A 45 -13.14 16.02 1.57
N VAL A 46 -12.19 15.11 1.25
CA VAL A 46 -11.22 14.57 2.18
C VAL A 46 -9.95 15.39 2.11
N LYS A 47 -9.59 15.99 3.25
CA LYS A 47 -8.32 16.73 3.40
C LYS A 47 -7.21 15.76 3.78
N VAL A 48 -6.06 15.88 3.13
CA VAL A 48 -4.92 14.99 3.36
C VAL A 48 -3.74 15.77 3.94
N GLU A 49 -3.15 15.23 4.99
CA GLU A 49 -1.90 15.70 5.59
C GLU A 49 -0.87 14.57 5.54
N VAL A 50 0.38 14.90 5.17
CA VAL A 50 1.50 13.96 5.17
C VAL A 50 2.62 14.52 6.04
N LYS A 51 3.13 13.70 6.95
CA LYS A 51 4.23 14.03 7.87
C LYS A 51 5.36 13.02 7.69
N GLY A 52 6.60 13.44 7.91
CA GLY A 52 7.76 12.56 7.86
C GLY A 52 8.17 12.14 6.42
N ARG A 53 7.80 12.91 5.38
CA ARG A 53 8.23 12.61 4.00
C ARG A 53 9.74 12.69 3.84
N GLU A 54 10.39 13.54 4.60
CA GLU A 54 11.84 13.71 4.69
C GLU A 54 12.60 12.48 5.18
N ASN A 55 11.92 11.54 5.84
CA ASN A 55 12.51 10.29 6.33
C ASN A 55 12.85 9.28 5.22
N ILE A 56 12.31 9.48 4.01
CA ILE A 56 12.53 8.56 2.89
C ILE A 56 13.13 9.29 1.68
N LYS A 57 14.03 8.60 0.98
CA LYS A 57 14.73 9.10 -0.22
C LYS A 57 14.12 8.54 -1.49
N ASP A 58 14.02 9.33 -2.54
CA ASP A 58 13.33 8.96 -3.77
C ASP A 58 13.97 7.77 -4.52
N ASN A 59 15.29 7.60 -4.42
CA ASN A 59 16.05 6.60 -5.15
C ASN A 59 16.35 5.33 -4.34
N GLU A 60 15.85 5.24 -3.11
CA GLU A 60 16.01 4.06 -2.26
C GLU A 60 14.75 3.18 -2.32
N SER A 61 14.95 1.87 -2.16
CA SER A 61 13.87 0.89 -2.12
C SER A 61 13.52 0.54 -0.69
N TYR A 62 12.23 0.49 -0.37
CA TYR A 62 11.72 0.26 0.98
C TYR A 62 10.60 -0.78 0.98
N ILE A 63 10.42 -1.43 2.12
CA ILE A 63 9.20 -2.16 2.45
C ILE A 63 8.35 -1.27 3.37
N PHE A 64 7.36 -0.61 2.80
CA PHE A 64 6.40 0.19 3.55
C PHE A 64 5.37 -0.70 4.23
N VAL A 65 5.17 -0.55 5.53
CA VAL A 65 4.16 -1.26 6.32
C VAL A 65 3.22 -0.27 6.98
N ALA A 66 1.91 -0.45 6.83
CA ALA A 66 0.91 0.47 7.38
C ALA A 66 -0.26 -0.27 8.04
N ASN A 67 -0.92 0.37 9.00
CA ASN A 67 -2.22 -0.08 9.51
C ASN A 67 -3.30 0.06 8.41
N HIS A 68 -4.37 -0.74 8.51
CA HIS A 68 -5.42 -0.82 7.48
C HIS A 68 -6.81 -0.66 8.07
N GLN A 69 -7.32 0.55 8.06
CA GLN A 69 -8.58 0.92 8.72
C GLN A 69 -9.76 1.10 7.77
N GLY A 70 -9.52 1.62 6.56
CA GLY A 70 -10.58 1.93 5.63
C GLY A 70 -10.21 1.74 4.16
N ALA A 71 -11.15 2.01 3.27
CA ALA A 71 -10.89 1.98 1.84
C ALA A 71 -10.01 3.17 1.39
N TYR A 72 -10.04 4.27 2.14
CA TYR A 72 -9.28 5.48 1.83
C TYR A 72 -7.78 5.36 2.13
N ASP A 73 -7.33 4.31 2.80
CA ASP A 73 -5.89 3.98 2.94
C ASP A 73 -5.22 3.85 1.57
N ILE A 74 -5.91 3.24 0.60
CA ILE A 74 -5.40 3.05 -0.76
C ILE A 74 -5.21 4.40 -1.46
N PHE A 75 -6.22 5.28 -1.38
CA PHE A 75 -6.17 6.60 -1.99
C PHE A 75 -5.12 7.49 -1.32
N LEU A 76 -4.96 7.38 0.00
CA LEU A 76 -3.95 8.11 0.75
C LEU A 76 -2.54 7.74 0.28
N ILE A 77 -2.22 6.45 0.27
CA ILE A 77 -0.88 5.98 -0.09
C ILE A 77 -0.59 6.26 -1.57
N TYR A 78 -1.49 5.89 -2.51
CA TYR A 78 -1.26 6.15 -3.92
C TYR A 78 -1.11 7.63 -4.25
N GLY A 79 -2.01 8.46 -3.71
CA GLY A 79 -2.05 9.88 -4.01
C GLY A 79 -0.90 10.68 -3.41
N TYR A 80 -0.43 10.29 -2.21
CA TYR A 80 0.30 11.22 -1.36
C TYR A 80 1.61 10.69 -0.77
N LEU A 81 1.91 9.40 -0.83
CA LEU A 81 3.22 8.87 -0.39
C LEU A 81 4.38 9.48 -1.18
N ASN A 82 4.13 9.85 -2.42
CA ASN A 82 5.12 10.46 -3.32
C ASN A 82 6.40 9.63 -3.49
N HIS A 83 6.24 8.31 -3.56
CA HIS A 83 7.30 7.34 -3.78
C HIS A 83 6.75 6.21 -4.67
N ASN A 84 7.54 5.71 -5.62
CA ASN A 84 7.07 4.66 -6.52
C ASN A 84 7.09 3.30 -5.81
N PHE A 85 5.99 2.55 -5.95
CA PHE A 85 5.85 1.29 -5.24
C PHE A 85 4.94 0.29 -5.96
N LYS A 86 5.01 -0.97 -5.54
CA LYS A 86 4.07 -2.02 -5.90
C LYS A 86 3.29 -2.46 -4.66
N TRP A 87 2.00 -2.73 -4.84
CA TRP A 87 1.18 -3.32 -3.77
C TRP A 87 1.45 -4.80 -3.62
N VAL A 88 1.42 -5.29 -2.38
CA VAL A 88 1.24 -6.71 -2.08
C VAL A 88 -0.25 -7.01 -1.92
N LEU A 89 -0.82 -7.71 -2.89
CA LEU A 89 -2.25 -7.94 -3.02
C LEU A 89 -2.62 -9.41 -2.78
N LYS A 90 -3.82 -9.63 -2.25
CA LYS A 90 -4.38 -10.98 -2.19
C LYS A 90 -4.67 -11.48 -3.61
N HIS A 91 -4.29 -12.72 -3.94
CA HIS A 91 -4.42 -13.27 -5.29
C HIS A 91 -5.86 -13.25 -5.82
N THR A 92 -6.87 -13.33 -4.94
CA THR A 92 -8.30 -13.26 -5.33
C THR A 92 -8.69 -11.94 -5.99
N LEU A 93 -7.92 -10.85 -5.79
CA LEU A 93 -8.16 -9.57 -6.47
C LEU A 93 -8.01 -9.67 -8.00
N ARG A 94 -7.27 -10.63 -8.52
CA ARG A 94 -7.19 -10.90 -9.98
C ARG A 94 -8.56 -11.13 -10.62
N LYS A 95 -9.51 -11.66 -9.83
CA LYS A 95 -10.87 -12.00 -10.32
C LYS A 95 -11.80 -10.79 -10.41
N VAL A 96 -11.41 -9.63 -9.86
CA VAL A 96 -12.21 -8.41 -9.93
C VAL A 96 -12.09 -7.81 -11.32
N PRO A 97 -13.23 -7.67 -12.07
CA PRO A 97 -13.21 -7.14 -13.43
C PRO A 97 -12.49 -5.81 -13.51
N MET A 98 -11.74 -5.58 -14.56
CA MET A 98 -10.89 -4.41 -14.84
C MET A 98 -9.80 -4.16 -13.78
N VAL A 99 -10.14 -4.11 -12.49
CA VAL A 99 -9.20 -3.85 -11.40
C VAL A 99 -8.09 -4.91 -11.35
N GLY A 100 -8.44 -6.20 -11.43
CA GLY A 100 -7.47 -7.28 -11.46
C GLY A 100 -6.48 -7.16 -12.63
N LYS A 101 -7.00 -6.90 -13.85
CA LYS A 101 -6.17 -6.68 -15.04
C LYS A 101 -5.29 -5.43 -14.93
N ALA A 102 -5.81 -4.33 -14.37
CA ALA A 102 -5.02 -3.13 -14.12
C ALA A 102 -3.89 -3.39 -13.12
N CYS A 103 -4.17 -4.13 -12.04
CA CYS A 103 -3.14 -4.52 -11.08
C CYS A 103 -2.06 -5.44 -11.68
N GLU A 104 -2.43 -6.34 -12.60
CA GLU A 104 -1.48 -7.17 -13.35
C GLU A 104 -0.63 -6.32 -14.31
N ALA A 105 -1.26 -5.43 -15.08
CA ALA A 105 -0.56 -4.52 -15.99
C ALA A 105 0.41 -3.59 -15.24
N ALA A 106 0.03 -3.14 -14.04
CA ALA A 106 0.89 -2.37 -13.13
C ALA A 106 1.98 -3.21 -12.46
N LYS A 107 2.05 -4.52 -12.70
CA LYS A 107 3.01 -5.46 -12.09
C LYS A 107 2.99 -5.44 -10.56
N HIS A 108 1.78 -5.35 -9.98
CA HIS A 108 1.61 -5.52 -8.53
C HIS A 108 1.85 -6.97 -8.12
N ILE A 109 2.26 -7.18 -6.88
CA ILE A 109 2.66 -8.47 -6.34
C ILE A 109 1.44 -9.19 -5.77
N PHE A 110 1.03 -10.29 -6.40
CA PHE A 110 -0.10 -11.09 -5.91
C PHE A 110 0.37 -12.27 -5.07
N VAL A 111 -0.08 -12.32 -3.82
CA VAL A 111 0.29 -13.38 -2.89
C VAL A 111 -0.89 -14.33 -2.67
N ASP A 112 -0.63 -15.62 -2.91
CA ASP A 112 -1.49 -16.71 -2.45
C ASP A 112 -0.96 -17.23 -1.11
N ARG A 113 -1.63 -16.83 -0.03
CA ARG A 113 -1.23 -17.21 1.34
C ARG A 113 -1.63 -18.63 1.71
N THR A 114 -2.38 -19.32 0.84
CA THR A 114 -2.81 -20.71 1.07
C THR A 114 -1.82 -21.72 0.52
N ASN A 115 -0.87 -21.27 -0.32
CA ASN A 115 0.10 -22.12 -0.98
C ASN A 115 1.55 -21.69 -0.65
N PRO A 116 2.30 -22.44 0.20
CA PRO A 116 3.69 -22.12 0.55
C PRO A 116 4.64 -22.00 -0.66
N LYS A 117 4.46 -22.87 -1.67
CA LYS A 117 5.24 -22.78 -2.92
C LYS A 117 4.92 -21.49 -3.70
N GLY A 118 3.67 -21.04 -3.65
CA GLY A 118 3.24 -19.78 -4.24
C GLY A 118 3.88 -18.58 -3.57
N ILE A 119 4.05 -18.62 -2.24
CA ILE A 119 4.73 -17.55 -1.49
C ILE A 119 6.19 -17.41 -1.94
N LYS A 120 6.94 -18.51 -2.01
CA LYS A 120 8.34 -18.51 -2.46
C LYS A 120 8.50 -17.91 -3.86
N ARG A 121 7.65 -18.35 -4.81
CA ARG A 121 7.63 -17.80 -6.17
C ARG A 121 7.34 -16.30 -6.18
N THR A 122 6.39 -15.85 -5.36
CA THR A 122 6.04 -14.43 -5.24
C THR A 122 7.23 -13.60 -4.73
N ILE A 123 7.99 -14.12 -3.78
CA ILE A 123 9.19 -13.46 -3.26
C ILE A 123 10.26 -13.34 -4.36
N GLU A 124 10.47 -14.39 -5.14
CA GLU A 124 11.43 -14.36 -6.27
C GLU A 124 11.00 -13.40 -7.39
N GLU A 125 9.71 -13.32 -7.69
CA GLU A 125 9.16 -12.33 -8.63
C GLU A 125 9.31 -10.90 -8.08
N ALA A 126 9.08 -10.71 -6.78
CA ALA A 126 9.29 -9.42 -6.11
C ALA A 126 10.74 -8.96 -6.17
N LYS A 127 11.71 -9.85 -5.94
CA LYS A 127 13.15 -9.56 -6.05
C LYS A 127 13.52 -8.91 -7.38
N LYS A 128 12.94 -9.40 -8.48
CA LYS A 128 13.20 -8.86 -9.82
C LYS A 128 12.57 -7.48 -10.04
N THR A 129 11.51 -7.19 -9.31
CA THR A 129 10.75 -5.94 -9.46
C THR A 129 11.29 -4.83 -8.55
N LEU A 130 11.89 -5.19 -7.41
CA LEU A 130 12.38 -4.28 -6.38
C LEU A 130 13.83 -3.86 -6.66
N GLN A 131 14.04 -3.21 -7.79
CA GLN A 131 15.33 -2.64 -8.18
C GLN A 131 15.13 -1.16 -8.56
N GLY A 132 16.19 -0.35 -8.44
CA GLY A 132 16.21 1.03 -8.92
C GLY A 132 15.19 1.95 -8.21
N GLY A 133 15.07 1.88 -6.89
CA GLY A 133 14.16 2.72 -6.10
C GLY A 133 12.70 2.24 -6.06
N MET A 134 12.40 1.06 -6.65
CA MET A 134 11.06 0.48 -6.56
C MET A 134 10.82 -0.11 -5.17
N SER A 135 9.77 0.32 -4.53
CA SER A 135 9.37 -0.12 -3.19
C SER A 135 8.14 -1.01 -3.18
N VAL A 136 7.79 -1.54 -2.03
CA VAL A 136 6.58 -2.34 -1.81
C VAL A 136 5.77 -1.74 -0.68
N VAL A 137 4.46 -1.73 -0.82
CA VAL A 137 3.52 -1.41 0.27
C VAL A 137 2.73 -2.65 0.66
N VAL A 138 2.67 -2.90 1.95
CA VAL A 138 1.91 -4.02 2.52
C VAL A 138 1.13 -3.58 3.76
N PHE A 139 -0.08 -4.14 3.91
CA PHE A 139 -0.85 -4.04 5.14
C PHE A 139 -0.65 -5.32 5.96
N PRO A 140 0.17 -5.28 7.03
CA PRO A 140 0.55 -6.49 7.76
C PRO A 140 -0.59 -7.11 8.55
N GLU A 141 -1.68 -6.38 8.82
CA GLU A 141 -2.91 -6.91 9.40
C GLU A 141 -3.61 -7.92 8.47
N GLY A 142 -3.41 -7.78 7.16
CA GLY A 142 -3.94 -8.65 6.11
C GLY A 142 -5.40 -8.43 5.76
N THR A 143 -6.13 -7.61 6.50
CA THR A 143 -7.51 -7.19 6.22
C THR A 143 -7.79 -5.88 6.93
N ARG A 144 -8.70 -5.07 6.40
CA ARG A 144 -9.18 -3.84 7.04
C ARG A 144 -9.73 -4.14 8.44
N SER A 145 -9.55 -3.20 9.35
CA SER A 145 -10.21 -3.20 10.66
C SER A 145 -11.73 -3.22 10.51
N SER A 146 -12.42 -3.85 11.45
CA SER A 146 -13.89 -3.87 11.54
C SER A 146 -14.43 -2.86 12.54
N ASP A 147 -13.60 -2.41 13.46
CA ASP A 147 -13.92 -1.60 14.64
C ASP A 147 -13.05 -0.34 14.80
N GLY A 148 -12.16 -0.08 13.83
CA GLY A 148 -11.22 1.04 13.86
C GLY A 148 -9.93 0.76 14.62
N HIS A 149 -9.83 -0.36 15.35
CA HIS A 149 -8.61 -0.69 16.09
C HIS A 149 -7.58 -1.42 15.21
N ILE A 150 -6.30 -1.16 15.48
CA ILE A 150 -5.20 -1.84 14.81
C ILE A 150 -5.13 -3.31 15.28
N LYS A 151 -4.87 -4.22 14.35
CA LYS A 151 -4.67 -5.64 14.62
C LYS A 151 -3.19 -5.97 14.67
N LYS A 152 -2.87 -7.10 15.32
CA LYS A 152 -1.49 -7.62 15.33
C LYS A 152 -0.95 -7.77 13.92
N PHE A 153 0.30 -7.39 13.73
CA PHE A 153 1.01 -7.56 12.48
C PHE A 153 1.41 -9.01 12.25
N LYS A 154 1.22 -9.49 11.03
CA LYS A 154 1.53 -10.88 10.64
C LYS A 154 2.95 -10.97 10.11
N ARG A 155 3.74 -11.90 10.62
CA ARG A 155 5.12 -12.16 10.21
C ARG A 155 5.30 -12.26 8.69
N GLY A 156 4.38 -12.93 7.99
CA GLY A 156 4.45 -13.09 6.54
C GLY A 156 4.43 -11.79 5.72
N ALA A 157 4.02 -10.67 6.30
CA ALA A 157 4.10 -9.36 5.65
C ALA A 157 5.54 -8.82 5.60
N PHE A 158 6.38 -9.25 6.54
CA PHE A 158 7.78 -8.84 6.67
C PHE A 158 8.76 -9.80 5.98
N GLN A 159 8.28 -10.92 5.45
CA GLN A 159 9.15 -11.92 4.81
C GLN A 159 10.01 -11.34 3.70
N LEU A 160 9.45 -10.41 2.91
CA LEU A 160 10.22 -9.70 1.87
C LEU A 160 11.35 -8.85 2.46
N ALA A 161 11.10 -8.17 3.59
CA ALA A 161 12.12 -7.35 4.23
C ALA A 161 13.28 -8.21 4.74
N VAL A 162 12.97 -9.33 5.38
CA VAL A 162 13.98 -10.27 5.88
C VAL A 162 14.75 -10.92 4.73
N ASP A 163 14.04 -11.48 3.72
CA ASP A 163 14.68 -12.22 2.62
C ASP A 163 15.52 -11.34 1.70
N LEU A 164 15.18 -10.05 1.60
CA LEU A 164 15.87 -9.07 0.76
C LEU A 164 16.82 -8.18 1.53
N ASN A 165 16.82 -8.27 2.84
CA ASN A 165 17.54 -7.39 3.75
C ASN A 165 17.29 -5.90 3.43
N MET A 166 15.99 -5.55 3.19
CA MET A 166 15.58 -4.21 2.79
C MET A 166 15.07 -3.40 3.98
N PRO A 167 15.33 -2.09 4.02
CA PRO A 167 14.79 -1.21 5.07
C PRO A 167 13.26 -1.27 5.13
N VAL A 168 12.71 -1.31 6.34
CA VAL A 168 11.27 -1.24 6.60
C VAL A 168 10.90 0.16 7.04
N VAL A 169 9.90 0.75 6.38
CA VAL A 169 9.35 2.06 6.75
C VAL A 169 7.94 1.87 7.31
N PRO A 170 7.77 1.96 8.62
CA PRO A 170 6.45 2.00 9.22
C PRO A 170 5.71 3.27 8.83
N MET A 171 4.41 3.16 8.56
CA MET A 171 3.54 4.30 8.28
C MET A 171 2.28 4.19 9.14
N THR A 172 1.85 5.29 9.74
CA THR A 172 0.59 5.37 10.46
C THR A 172 -0.45 6.12 9.64
N ILE A 173 -1.61 5.50 9.47
CA ILE A 173 -2.78 6.09 8.81
C ILE A 173 -3.82 6.40 9.86
N ASN A 174 -4.27 7.67 9.90
CA ASN A 174 -5.35 8.13 10.76
C ASN A 174 -6.52 8.66 9.95
N GLY A 175 -7.74 8.51 10.48
CA GLY A 175 -8.98 9.07 9.94
C GLY A 175 -9.69 8.22 8.89
N SER A 176 -9.07 7.21 8.32
CA SER A 176 -9.64 6.44 7.20
C SER A 176 -10.88 5.63 7.62
N TYR A 177 -10.93 5.13 8.85
CA TYR A 177 -12.09 4.43 9.40
C TYR A 177 -13.34 5.32 9.40
N ASN A 178 -13.20 6.57 9.78
CA ASN A 178 -14.32 7.53 9.85
C ASN A 178 -14.81 7.97 8.46
N ILE A 179 -13.97 7.88 7.45
CA ILE A 179 -14.33 8.27 6.07
C ILE A 179 -15.09 7.15 5.36
N LEU A 180 -14.53 5.93 5.36
CA LEU A 180 -15.19 4.77 4.74
C LEU A 180 -14.71 3.47 5.40
N PRO A 181 -15.36 3.04 6.50
CA PRO A 181 -15.07 1.77 7.14
C PRO A 181 -15.45 0.58 6.25
N LYS A 182 -14.99 -0.60 6.62
CA LYS A 182 -15.24 -1.84 5.86
C LYS A 182 -16.72 -2.18 5.73
N SER A 183 -17.54 -1.80 6.71
CA SER A 183 -18.97 -2.12 6.82
C SER A 183 -19.90 -1.10 6.15
N SER A 184 -19.34 0.02 5.61
CA SER A 184 -20.13 1.09 5.02
C SER A 184 -19.92 1.23 3.52
N PHE A 185 -20.93 1.73 2.83
CA PHE A 185 -20.86 2.20 1.45
C PHE A 185 -20.97 3.73 1.34
N PHE A 186 -21.18 4.41 2.47
CA PHE A 186 -21.31 5.87 2.51
C PHE A 186 -19.97 6.49 2.84
N VAL A 187 -19.51 7.38 1.97
CA VAL A 187 -18.30 8.16 2.15
C VAL A 187 -18.62 9.42 2.94
N HIS A 188 -17.88 9.66 4.01
CA HIS A 188 -17.97 10.88 4.80
C HIS A 188 -16.80 11.81 4.51
N PRO A 189 -17.01 13.12 4.41
CA PRO A 189 -15.91 14.09 4.42
C PRO A 189 -15.07 13.96 5.70
N GLY A 190 -13.79 14.28 5.61
CA GLY A 190 -12.93 14.19 6.79
C GLY A 190 -11.48 14.54 6.52
N LYS A 191 -10.64 14.20 7.50
CA LYS A 191 -9.19 14.37 7.42
C LYS A 191 -8.51 13.00 7.40
N LEU A 192 -7.55 12.83 6.51
CA LEU A 192 -6.61 11.71 6.49
C LEU A 192 -5.22 12.21 6.86
N THR A 193 -4.55 11.52 7.75
CA THR A 193 -3.14 11.78 8.05
C THR A 193 -2.31 10.55 7.70
N LEU A 194 -1.21 10.76 6.97
CA LEU A 194 -0.18 9.78 6.72
C LEU A 194 1.08 10.22 7.49
N GLN A 195 1.44 9.48 8.53
CA GLN A 195 2.72 9.65 9.22
C GLN A 195 3.71 8.62 8.68
N ILE A 196 4.78 9.07 8.05
CA ILE A 196 5.90 8.23 7.60
C ILE A 196 6.96 8.28 8.69
N HIS A 197 7.27 7.12 9.29
CA HIS A 197 8.30 7.02 10.32
C HIS A 197 9.69 6.86 9.71
N GLU A 198 10.71 7.05 10.53
CA GLU A 198 12.10 6.75 10.15
C GLU A 198 12.25 5.28 9.78
N PRO A 199 13.00 4.97 8.70
CA PRO A 199 13.27 3.61 8.29
C PRO A 199 13.94 2.80 9.42
N ILE A 200 13.51 1.57 9.58
CA ILE A 200 14.21 0.57 10.38
C ILE A 200 15.21 -0.09 9.43
N MET A 201 16.48 0.21 9.66
CA MET A 201 17.56 -0.31 8.81
C MET A 201 17.90 -1.76 9.20
N PRO A 202 18.22 -2.63 8.22
CA PRO A 202 18.67 -3.98 8.54
C PRO A 202 20.01 -3.94 9.27
N PRO A 203 20.16 -4.65 10.42
CA PRO A 203 21.45 -4.85 11.04
C PRO A 203 22.39 -5.69 10.18
N ALA A 204 23.70 -5.70 10.47
CA ALA A 204 24.70 -6.40 9.65
C ALA A 204 24.42 -7.91 9.51
N GLU A 205 23.90 -8.53 10.55
CA GLU A 205 23.47 -9.94 10.60
C GLU A 205 22.12 -10.20 9.94
N GLY A 206 21.43 -9.16 9.47
CA GLY A 206 20.08 -9.23 8.93
C GLY A 206 19.00 -9.08 10.00
N PHE A 207 17.74 -8.95 9.56
CA PHE A 207 16.61 -8.80 10.48
C PHE A 207 16.27 -10.09 11.21
N ASP A 208 16.08 -9.99 12.54
CA ASP A 208 15.25 -10.94 13.26
C ASP A 208 13.76 -10.64 13.00
N MET A 209 13.01 -11.68 12.63
CA MET A 209 11.63 -11.57 12.21
C MET A 209 10.69 -11.01 13.30
N ASP A 210 10.88 -11.44 14.55
CA ASP A 210 9.99 -11.00 15.63
C ASP A 210 10.31 -9.57 16.06
N THR A 211 11.57 -9.21 16.08
CA THR A 211 12.04 -7.85 16.39
C THR A 211 11.51 -6.84 15.38
N ILE A 212 11.64 -7.11 14.07
CA ILE A 212 11.19 -6.16 13.04
C ILE A 212 9.66 -6.01 13.01
N VAL A 213 8.91 -7.08 13.30
CA VAL A 213 7.46 -7.02 13.41
C VAL A 213 7.02 -6.17 14.59
N GLU A 214 7.61 -6.41 15.77
CA GLU A 214 7.26 -5.67 16.99
C GLU A 214 7.67 -4.20 16.91
N GLU A 215 8.89 -3.90 16.48
CA GLU A 215 9.35 -2.52 16.32
C GLU A 215 8.48 -1.73 15.34
N SER A 216 8.14 -2.34 14.19
CA SER A 216 7.23 -1.73 13.22
C SER A 216 5.84 -1.49 13.80
N TYR A 217 5.32 -2.44 14.58
CA TYR A 217 4.03 -2.31 15.22
C TYR A 217 4.02 -1.15 16.24
N GLN A 218 5.02 -1.08 17.10
CA GLN A 218 5.13 -0.03 18.12
C GLN A 218 5.27 1.37 17.48
N LYS A 219 6.08 1.51 16.41
CA LYS A 219 6.16 2.77 15.66
C LYS A 219 4.80 3.19 15.09
N VAL A 220 4.05 2.26 14.49
CA VAL A 220 2.72 2.57 13.96
C VAL A 220 1.75 2.95 15.06
N VAL A 221 1.72 2.22 16.17
CA VAL A 221 0.82 2.49 17.30
C VAL A 221 1.13 3.84 17.95
N SER A 222 2.41 4.23 18.04
CA SER A 222 2.83 5.48 18.71
C SER A 222 2.27 6.76 18.09
N ALA A 223 1.82 6.70 16.82
CA ALA A 223 1.26 7.85 16.10
C ALA A 223 -0.24 7.68 15.77
N LEU A 224 -0.92 6.67 16.34
CA LEU A 224 -2.37 6.54 16.19
C LEU A 224 -3.05 7.67 16.98
N GLU A 225 -3.95 8.37 16.29
CA GLU A 225 -4.87 9.33 16.91
C GLU A 225 -6.09 8.56 17.47
N ASN A 226 -6.45 8.84 18.73
CA ASN A 226 -7.59 8.25 19.43
C ASN A 226 -8.94 8.80 18.90
#